data_0521a43130c0508b83a52c147cd63679
#
_entry.id   0521a43130c0508b83a52c147cd63679
#
_cell.length_a   1.000
_cell.length_b   1.000
_cell.length_c   1.000
_cell.angle_alpha   90.00
_cell.angle_beta   90.00
_cell.angle_gamma   90.00
#
_symmetry.space_group_name_H-M   'P 1'
#
loop_
_entity.id
_entity.type
_entity.pdbx_description
1 polymer ?
#
loop_
_entity_poly.entity_id
_entity_poly.type
_entity_poly.pdbx_seq_one_letter_code
_entity_poly.pdbx_strand_id
1 'polypeptide(L)'
;MIQVGEKLPQATFALMTDEANTNPTTEELFAGKKVVLFAVPGAFTPTCSEAHLPGFIVKADEIKAKGVDAIICVSVNDAFVMKSWGKNQNAENVVMLADGGASFTKAIGLEMDTADFGGIRSQRYAMIVDDGVVTTLNVEKPGEFE
;
A
#
# COMPACT_ATOMS: atom_id res chain seq x y z
N MET A 1 15.74 -4.90 3.95
CA MET A 1 14.79 -4.46 2.93
C MET A 1 14.57 -5.55 1.89
N ILE A 2 13.32 -5.80 1.57
CA ILE A 2 12.97 -6.79 0.53
C ILE A 2 13.59 -6.42 -0.81
N GLN A 3 13.92 -7.42 -1.62
CA GLN A 3 14.58 -7.25 -2.91
C GLN A 3 13.72 -7.83 -4.03
N VAL A 4 13.96 -7.34 -5.24
CA VAL A 4 13.36 -7.92 -6.45
C VAL A 4 13.73 -9.41 -6.54
N GLY A 5 12.76 -10.25 -6.82
CA GLY A 5 12.91 -11.71 -6.86
C GLY A 5 12.54 -12.42 -5.57
N GLU A 6 12.33 -11.68 -4.48
CA GLU A 6 11.93 -12.27 -3.21
C GLU A 6 10.41 -12.36 -3.09
N LYS A 7 9.95 -13.36 -2.36
CA LYS A 7 8.55 -13.51 -2.00
C LYS A 7 8.17 -12.56 -0.89
N LEU A 8 6.94 -12.04 -0.93
CA LEU A 8 6.41 -11.26 0.18
C LEU A 8 6.26 -12.14 1.42
N PRO A 9 6.58 -11.61 2.61
CA PRO A 9 6.39 -12.36 3.84
C PRO A 9 4.91 -12.55 4.15
N GLN A 10 4.58 -13.60 4.90
CA GLN A 10 3.22 -13.83 5.36
C GLN A 10 2.85 -12.76 6.39
N ALA A 11 1.75 -12.08 6.16
CA ALA A 11 1.21 -11.06 7.05
C ALA A 11 -0.31 -11.01 6.96
N THR A 12 -0.93 -10.44 7.97
CA THR A 12 -2.37 -10.20 8.00
C THR A 12 -2.61 -8.70 8.07
N PHE A 13 -3.52 -8.24 7.24
CA PHE A 13 -3.89 -6.82 7.13
C PHE A 13 -5.31 -6.62 7.64
N ALA A 14 -5.77 -5.40 7.65
CA ALA A 14 -7.17 -5.07 7.85
C ALA A 14 -7.70 -4.32 6.63
N LEU A 15 -8.90 -4.67 6.22
CA LEU A 15 -9.57 -4.03 5.09
C LEU A 15 -11.03 -3.79 5.47
N MET A 16 -11.42 -2.51 5.45
CA MET A 16 -12.79 -2.12 5.71
C MET A 16 -13.40 -1.54 4.45
N THR A 17 -14.51 -2.12 4.01
CA THR A 17 -15.29 -1.62 2.88
C THR A 17 -16.71 -1.32 3.33
N ASP A 18 -17.53 -0.78 2.46
CA ASP A 18 -18.96 -0.56 2.77
C ASP A 18 -19.70 -1.88 3.01
N GLU A 19 -19.18 -2.98 2.46
CA GLU A 19 -19.82 -4.29 2.52
C GLU A 19 -19.36 -5.14 3.70
N ALA A 20 -18.09 -5.03 4.11
CA ALA A 20 -17.51 -5.92 5.11
C ALA A 20 -16.23 -5.37 5.74
N ASN A 21 -15.93 -5.88 6.94
CA ASN A 21 -14.63 -5.71 7.59
C ASN A 21 -13.95 -7.07 7.53
N THR A 22 -12.77 -7.13 6.91
CA THR A 22 -12.03 -8.38 6.72
C THR A 22 -10.59 -8.22 7.15
N ASN A 23 -9.92 -9.37 7.34
CA ASN A 23 -8.50 -9.40 7.68
C ASN A 23 -7.76 -10.26 6.65
N PRO A 24 -7.57 -9.74 5.42
CA PRO A 24 -6.94 -10.52 4.36
C PRO A 24 -5.46 -10.77 4.66
N THR A 25 -4.98 -11.95 4.23
CA THR A 25 -3.58 -12.32 4.35
C THR A 25 -2.83 -11.98 3.07
N THR A 26 -1.49 -12.01 3.15
CA THR A 26 -0.64 -11.82 1.97
C THR A 26 -1.02 -12.78 0.85
N GLU A 27 -1.23 -14.06 1.19
CA GLU A 27 -1.61 -15.06 0.19
C GLU A 27 -2.94 -14.73 -0.49
N GLU A 28 -3.95 -14.35 0.28
CA GLU A 28 -5.26 -13.99 -0.28
C GLU A 28 -5.20 -12.79 -1.22
N LEU A 29 -4.34 -11.83 -0.92
CA LEU A 29 -4.24 -10.60 -1.71
C LEU A 29 -3.41 -10.77 -2.98
N PHE A 30 -2.37 -11.60 -2.95
CA PHE A 30 -1.34 -11.62 -3.99
C PHE A 30 -1.24 -12.93 -4.78
N ALA A 31 -1.68 -14.07 -4.24
CA ALA A 31 -1.53 -15.35 -4.92
C ALA A 31 -2.25 -15.39 -6.26
N GLY A 32 -1.54 -15.78 -7.31
CA GLY A 32 -2.11 -15.87 -8.65
C GLY A 32 -2.47 -14.56 -9.30
N LYS A 33 -2.04 -13.42 -8.74
CA LYS A 33 -2.40 -12.09 -9.22
C LYS A 33 -1.17 -11.24 -9.49
N LYS A 34 -1.30 -10.33 -10.46
CA LYS A 34 -0.34 -9.28 -10.68
C LYS A 34 -0.88 -8.01 -10.03
N VAL A 35 -0.16 -7.49 -9.06
CA VAL A 35 -0.61 -6.37 -8.21
C VAL A 35 0.39 -5.24 -8.25
N VAL A 36 -0.10 -4.01 -8.38
CA VAL A 36 0.69 -2.81 -8.09
C VAL A 36 0.39 -2.45 -6.64
N LEU A 37 1.41 -2.53 -5.79
CA LEU A 37 1.33 -2.17 -4.38
C LEU A 37 2.14 -0.90 -4.16
N PHE A 38 1.52 0.12 -3.62
CA PHE A 38 2.25 1.32 -3.21
C PHE A 38 1.92 1.66 -1.77
N ALA A 39 2.91 2.23 -1.09
CA ALA A 39 2.79 2.60 0.31
C ALA A 39 3.03 4.09 0.50
N VAL A 40 2.33 4.63 1.48
CA VAL A 40 2.44 6.03 1.87
C VAL A 40 2.78 6.10 3.37
N PRO A 41 3.54 7.14 3.80
CA PRO A 41 3.84 7.33 5.22
C PRO A 41 2.62 7.62 6.09
N GLY A 42 1.55 8.14 5.52
CA GLY A 42 0.34 8.39 6.29
C GLY A 42 -0.82 8.87 5.45
N ALA A 43 -2.01 8.30 5.71
CA ALA A 43 -3.26 8.79 5.15
C ALA A 43 -3.49 10.24 5.58
N PHE A 44 -4.13 11.03 4.72
CA PHE A 44 -4.44 12.43 4.96
C PHE A 44 -3.22 13.37 5.11
N THR A 45 -2.00 12.87 4.91
CA THR A 45 -0.83 13.74 4.90
C THR A 45 -0.68 14.46 3.55
N PRO A 46 -0.03 15.65 3.48
CA PRO A 46 -0.08 16.46 2.27
C PRO A 46 0.36 15.77 0.97
N THR A 47 1.58 15.24 0.89
CA THR A 47 2.06 14.61 -0.34
C THR A 47 1.25 13.37 -0.70
N CYS A 48 0.86 12.57 0.29
CA CYS A 48 0.07 11.36 0.07
C CYS A 48 -1.32 11.70 -0.49
N SER A 49 -1.95 12.77 0.01
CA SER A 49 -3.29 13.18 -0.39
C SER A 49 -3.30 14.06 -1.64
N GLU A 50 -2.25 14.83 -1.90
CA GLU A 50 -2.22 15.79 -3.00
C GLU A 50 -1.61 15.23 -4.29
N ALA A 51 -0.70 14.27 -4.19
CA ALA A 51 0.02 13.78 -5.35
C ALA A 51 0.08 12.26 -5.49
N HIS A 52 0.47 11.54 -4.44
CA HIS A 52 0.77 10.11 -4.57
C HIS A 52 -0.49 9.28 -4.88
N LEU A 53 -1.47 9.29 -3.97
CA LEU A 53 -2.71 8.55 -4.19
C LEU A 53 -3.49 9.07 -5.42
N PRO A 54 -3.68 10.39 -5.61
CA PRO A 54 -4.36 10.87 -6.80
C PRO A 54 -3.70 10.44 -8.11
N GLY A 55 -2.38 10.37 -8.16
CA GLY A 55 -1.66 9.90 -9.35
C GLY A 55 -2.04 8.48 -9.73
N PHE A 56 -2.17 7.58 -8.76
CA PHE A 56 -2.61 6.21 -9.01
C PHE A 56 -4.09 6.13 -9.39
N ILE A 57 -4.92 6.96 -8.77
CA ILE A 57 -6.36 7.00 -9.08
C ILE A 57 -6.58 7.41 -10.54
N VAL A 58 -5.92 8.47 -10.99
CA VAL A 58 -6.03 8.98 -12.37
C VAL A 58 -5.57 7.93 -13.38
N LYS A 59 -4.53 7.18 -13.07
CA LYS A 59 -3.93 6.19 -13.97
C LYS A 59 -4.43 4.76 -13.77
N ALA A 60 -5.42 4.56 -12.88
CA ALA A 60 -5.87 3.22 -12.52
C ALA A 60 -6.29 2.39 -13.73
N ASP A 61 -7.07 2.95 -14.64
CA ASP A 61 -7.54 2.24 -15.83
C ASP A 61 -6.38 1.86 -16.76
N GLU A 62 -5.41 2.75 -16.95
CA GLU A 62 -4.21 2.47 -17.76
C GLU A 62 -3.37 1.35 -17.14
N ILE A 63 -3.20 1.37 -15.82
CA ILE A 63 -2.44 0.34 -15.10
C ILE A 63 -3.12 -1.02 -15.25
N LYS A 64 -4.43 -1.08 -15.05
CA LYS A 64 -5.18 -2.33 -15.16
C LYS A 64 -5.21 -2.85 -16.60
N ALA A 65 -5.22 -1.97 -17.58
CA ALA A 65 -5.18 -2.34 -19.00
C ALA A 65 -3.86 -3.05 -19.38
N LYS A 66 -2.80 -2.90 -18.57
CA LYS A 66 -1.51 -3.56 -18.78
C LYS A 66 -1.44 -4.95 -18.14
N GLY A 67 -2.56 -5.50 -17.70
CA GLY A 67 -2.62 -6.84 -17.13
C GLY A 67 -2.50 -6.89 -15.61
N VAL A 68 -2.62 -5.76 -14.94
CA VAL A 68 -2.61 -5.69 -13.46
C VAL A 68 -4.00 -6.01 -12.94
N ASP A 69 -4.08 -6.99 -12.04
CA ASP A 69 -5.36 -7.45 -11.47
C ASP A 69 -5.89 -6.52 -10.38
N ALA A 70 -5.00 -5.88 -9.64
CA ALA A 70 -5.38 -4.99 -8.55
C ALA A 70 -4.32 -3.92 -8.29
N ILE A 71 -4.79 -2.78 -7.79
CA ILE A 71 -3.93 -1.69 -7.28
C ILE A 71 -4.23 -1.57 -5.80
N ILE A 72 -3.20 -1.69 -4.96
CA ILE A 72 -3.33 -1.66 -3.51
C ILE A 72 -2.50 -0.53 -2.93
N CYS A 73 -3.13 0.29 -2.09
CA CYS A 73 -2.45 1.30 -1.28
C CYS A 73 -2.38 0.78 0.16
N VAL A 74 -1.18 0.71 0.72
CA VAL A 74 -0.97 0.30 2.10
C VAL A 74 -0.35 1.43 2.92
N SER A 75 -0.74 1.53 4.17
CA SER A 75 -0.18 2.50 5.10
C SER A 75 -0.25 1.96 6.52
N VAL A 76 0.63 2.46 7.39
CA VAL A 76 0.59 2.18 8.83
C VAL A 76 -0.47 3.09 9.45
N ASN A 77 -1.71 2.77 9.17
CA ASN A 77 -2.91 3.41 9.69
C ASN A 77 -3.94 2.30 9.93
N ASP A 78 -4.94 2.57 10.75
CA ASP A 78 -6.01 1.59 10.93
C ASP A 78 -6.97 1.56 9.74
N ALA A 79 -7.81 0.54 9.69
CA ALA A 79 -8.73 0.33 8.58
C ALA A 79 -9.81 1.41 8.48
N PHE A 80 -10.21 2.00 9.60
CA PHE A 80 -11.19 3.10 9.59
C PHE A 80 -10.63 4.32 8.88
N VAL A 81 -9.39 4.68 9.19
CA VAL A 81 -8.69 5.79 8.56
C VAL A 81 -8.51 5.53 7.06
N MET A 82 -8.08 4.32 6.68
CA MET A 82 -7.86 3.97 5.28
C MET A 82 -9.16 4.03 4.48
N LYS A 83 -10.24 3.52 5.02
CA LYS A 83 -11.56 3.60 4.37
C LYS A 83 -11.99 5.05 4.16
N SER A 84 -11.88 5.87 5.20
CA SER A 84 -12.25 7.28 5.15
C SER A 84 -11.42 8.06 4.14
N TRP A 85 -10.11 7.82 4.11
CA TRP A 85 -9.22 8.46 3.17
C TRP A 85 -9.53 8.05 1.72
N GLY A 86 -9.81 6.78 1.49
CA GLY A 86 -10.21 6.29 0.18
C GLY A 86 -11.47 6.97 -0.33
N LYS A 87 -12.47 7.11 0.54
CA LYS A 87 -13.71 7.83 0.19
C LYS A 87 -13.46 9.31 -0.09
N ASN A 88 -12.64 9.95 0.74
CA ASN A 88 -12.29 11.37 0.58
C ASN A 88 -11.59 11.62 -0.77
N GLN A 89 -10.78 10.67 -1.22
CA GLN A 89 -10.02 10.77 -2.47
C GLN A 89 -10.75 10.17 -3.68
N ASN A 90 -11.94 9.61 -3.51
CA ASN A 90 -12.68 8.90 -4.56
C ASN A 90 -11.87 7.73 -5.16
N ALA A 91 -11.20 6.97 -4.30
CA ALA A 91 -10.27 5.91 -4.69
C ALA A 91 -10.98 4.56 -4.89
N GLU A 92 -12.02 4.51 -5.69
CA GLU A 92 -12.84 3.30 -5.89
C GLU A 92 -12.09 2.15 -6.54
N ASN A 93 -11.12 2.46 -7.40
CA ASN A 93 -10.33 1.46 -8.12
C ASN A 93 -9.05 1.05 -7.40
N VAL A 94 -8.84 1.52 -6.18
CA VAL A 94 -7.68 1.21 -5.36
C VAL A 94 -8.14 0.56 -4.07
N VAL A 95 -7.52 -0.58 -3.74
CA VAL A 95 -7.78 -1.25 -2.45
C VAL A 95 -7.03 -0.50 -1.35
N MET A 96 -7.75 0.01 -0.37
CA MET A 96 -7.19 0.81 0.73
C MET A 96 -6.90 -0.12 1.91
N LEU A 97 -5.68 -0.62 1.97
CA LEU A 97 -5.25 -1.68 2.90
C LEU A 97 -4.56 -1.09 4.13
N ALA A 98 -4.92 -1.61 5.30
CA ALA A 98 -4.35 -1.15 6.56
C ALA A 98 -3.31 -2.13 7.10
N ASP A 99 -2.12 -1.61 7.43
CA ASP A 99 -1.07 -2.31 8.17
C ASP A 99 -0.90 -1.60 9.52
N GLY A 100 -1.97 -1.60 10.31
CA GLY A 100 -2.07 -0.76 11.52
C GLY A 100 -0.98 -1.00 12.57
N GLY A 101 -0.53 -2.23 12.70
CA GLY A 101 0.56 -2.59 13.63
C GLY A 101 1.95 -2.54 13.00
N ALA A 102 2.06 -2.14 11.74
CA ALA A 102 3.31 -2.12 10.98
C ALA A 102 3.97 -3.49 10.80
N SER A 103 3.23 -4.59 11.00
CA SER A 103 3.80 -5.94 10.92
C SER A 103 4.38 -6.26 9.54
N PHE A 104 3.61 -5.97 8.49
CA PHE A 104 4.07 -6.16 7.11
C PHE A 104 5.21 -5.20 6.77
N THR A 105 5.05 -3.94 7.10
CA THR A 105 6.03 -2.89 6.83
C THR A 105 7.39 -3.23 7.46
N LYS A 106 7.40 -3.69 8.71
CA LYS A 106 8.62 -4.14 9.38
C LYS A 106 9.19 -5.40 8.75
N ALA A 107 8.33 -6.35 8.38
CA ALA A 107 8.78 -7.62 7.81
C ALA A 107 9.49 -7.44 6.46
N ILE A 108 9.11 -6.44 5.68
CA ILE A 108 9.80 -6.13 4.41
C ILE A 108 10.95 -5.13 4.58
N GLY A 109 11.17 -4.64 5.81
CA GLY A 109 12.29 -3.73 6.12
C GLY A 109 12.14 -2.32 5.58
N LEU A 110 10.91 -1.84 5.41
CA LEU A 110 10.61 -0.51 4.88
C LEU A 110 9.93 0.40 5.90
N GLU A 111 10.09 0.08 7.19
CA GLU A 111 9.62 0.95 8.27
C GLU A 111 10.50 2.20 8.40
N MET A 112 9.90 3.22 8.99
CA MET A 112 10.53 4.48 9.26
C MET A 112 10.05 4.96 10.63
N ASP A 113 10.98 5.27 11.54
CA ASP A 113 10.62 5.80 12.86
C ASP A 113 10.49 7.32 12.76
N THR A 114 9.27 7.81 12.90
CA THR A 114 8.98 9.25 12.85
C THR A 114 8.88 9.87 14.24
N ALA A 115 9.25 9.13 15.29
CA ALA A 115 9.24 9.58 16.69
C ALA A 115 7.90 10.23 17.08
N ASP A 116 7.91 11.45 17.58
CA ASP A 116 6.71 12.11 18.07
C ASP A 116 5.71 12.52 16.97
N PHE A 117 6.15 12.53 15.71
CA PHE A 117 5.25 12.85 14.61
C PHE A 117 4.13 11.79 14.46
N GLY A 118 4.47 10.54 14.44
CA GLY A 118 3.49 9.46 14.24
C GLY A 118 4.01 8.06 14.52
N GLY A 119 5.14 7.92 15.20
CA GLY A 119 5.73 6.63 15.54
C GLY A 119 6.29 5.90 14.32
N ILE A 120 6.13 4.59 14.30
CA ILE A 120 6.59 3.78 13.16
C ILE A 120 5.64 3.93 11.99
N ARG A 121 6.17 4.30 10.85
CA ARG A 121 5.45 4.49 9.60
C ARG A 121 6.15 3.74 8.48
N SER A 122 5.49 3.65 7.32
CA SER A 122 6.10 3.11 6.12
C SER A 122 6.92 4.19 5.40
N GLN A 123 8.03 3.78 4.80
CA GLN A 123 8.65 4.58 3.77
C GLN A 123 7.72 4.62 2.55
N ARG A 124 7.90 5.61 1.69
CA ARG A 124 7.14 5.71 0.45
C ARG A 124 7.79 4.80 -0.59
N TYR A 125 7.01 3.87 -1.11
CA TYR A 125 7.51 2.96 -2.15
C TYR A 125 6.39 2.57 -3.09
N ALA A 126 6.78 2.02 -4.24
CA ALA A 126 5.87 1.35 -5.16
C ALA A 126 6.54 0.08 -5.66
N MET A 127 5.78 -1.00 -5.79
CA MET A 127 6.28 -2.26 -6.30
C MET A 127 5.26 -2.95 -7.16
N ILE A 128 5.75 -3.81 -8.06
CA ILE A 128 4.92 -4.73 -8.81
C ILE A 128 5.18 -6.12 -8.23
N VAL A 129 4.10 -6.80 -7.88
CA VAL A 129 4.14 -8.13 -7.29
C VAL A 129 3.38 -9.09 -8.20
N ASP A 130 4.06 -10.12 -8.66
CA ASP A 130 3.47 -11.16 -9.52
C ASP A 130 3.45 -12.48 -8.78
N ASP A 131 2.24 -12.97 -8.48
CA ASP A 131 2.03 -14.20 -7.70
C ASP A 131 2.85 -14.23 -6.41
N GLY A 132 2.84 -13.12 -5.68
CA GLY A 132 3.53 -12.98 -4.40
C GLY A 132 5.03 -12.69 -4.48
N VAL A 133 5.60 -12.58 -5.67
CA VAL A 133 7.03 -12.30 -5.88
C VAL A 133 7.22 -10.87 -6.38
N VAL A 134 8.11 -10.12 -5.75
CA VAL A 134 8.43 -8.75 -6.15
C VAL A 134 9.20 -8.75 -7.46
N THR A 135 8.64 -8.12 -8.49
CA THR A 135 9.28 -8.02 -9.81
C THR A 135 9.85 -6.64 -10.08
N THR A 136 9.35 -5.61 -9.43
CA THR A 136 9.83 -4.23 -9.53
C THR A 136 9.68 -3.57 -8.17
N LEU A 137 10.67 -2.78 -7.78
CA LEU A 137 10.64 -2.06 -6.50
C LEU A 137 11.31 -0.70 -6.65
N ASN A 138 10.58 0.37 -6.29
CA ASN A 138 11.08 1.73 -6.20
C ASN A 138 10.82 2.25 -4.80
N VAL A 139 11.88 2.57 -4.07
CA VAL A 139 11.78 3.14 -2.72
C VAL A 139 12.29 4.56 -2.77
N GLU A 140 11.49 5.50 -2.28
CA GLU A 140 11.88 6.89 -2.20
C GLU A 140 12.55 7.19 -0.87
N LYS A 141 13.55 8.09 -0.89
CA LYS A 141 14.19 8.53 0.34
C LYS A 141 13.20 9.33 1.18
N PRO A 142 13.31 9.29 2.52
CA PRO A 142 12.44 10.10 3.38
C PRO A 142 12.44 11.56 2.96
N GLY A 143 11.23 12.12 2.80
CA GLY A 143 11.06 13.51 2.40
C GLY A 143 11.10 13.79 0.90
N GLU A 144 11.38 12.79 0.07
CA GLU A 144 11.36 12.91 -1.39
C GLU A 144 10.07 12.34 -1.97
N PHE A 145 9.71 12.81 -3.15
CA PHE A 145 8.59 12.28 -3.92
C PHE A 145 8.94 12.30 -5.41
N GLU A 146 8.77 11.17 -6.07
CA GLU A 146 9.00 11.02 -7.51
C GLU A 146 7.75 10.60 -8.28
#